data_b2fedb5de62723aee4854123a4a7b791
#
_entry.id   b2fedb5de62723aee4854123a4a7b791
#
_cell.length_a   1.000
_cell.length_b   1.000
_cell.length_c   1.000
_cell.angle_alpha   90.00
_cell.angle_beta   90.00
_cell.angle_gamma   90.00
#
_symmetry.space_group_name_H-M   'P 1'
#
loop_
_entity.id
_entity.type
_entity.pdbx_description
1 polymer ?
#
loop_
_entity_poly.entity_id
_entity_poly.type
_entity_poly.pdbx_seq_one_letter_code
_entity_poly.pdbx_strand_id
1 'polypeptide(L)'
;LLGKAQGTFYKDGAYLGFDGAYHPLPKREGVISLKALKSEGKTLLEGKEAALLDLGDGVALLEFRTKMNAIGEGVIRMLQKSLEFVEEKGYLGLVIGNEDPRAFSAGANLALILSLAQEGDWDELALAVRQFQKASMSLRYSPFPVVVAPFGLTLGGGAEFTLHADRVQTHAERYMGRGGAGVGGARAACRRGGAGGGRSVWGAPPGGGYRMAGRCAVGSPSA
;
A
#
# COMPACT_ATOMS: atom_id res chain seq x y z
N LEU A 1 -33.18 -12.07 -18.06
CA LEU A 1 -31.98 -11.25 -18.31
C LEU A 1 -30.76 -12.12 -18.61
N LEU A 2 -30.45 -13.13 -17.81
CA LEU A 2 -29.31 -14.03 -18.03
C LEU A 2 -29.37 -14.83 -19.34
N GLY A 3 -30.55 -15.09 -19.87
CA GLY A 3 -30.73 -15.77 -21.17
C GLY A 3 -30.38 -14.91 -22.40
N LYS A 4 -30.25 -13.59 -22.24
CA LYS A 4 -29.79 -12.67 -23.30
C LYS A 4 -28.32 -12.23 -23.11
N ALA A 5 -27.73 -12.51 -21.94
CA ALA A 5 -26.34 -12.21 -21.66
C ALA A 5 -25.45 -13.33 -22.21
N GLN A 6 -24.63 -13.06 -23.19
CA GLN A 6 -23.53 -13.94 -23.57
C GLN A 6 -22.47 -13.95 -22.46
N GLY A 7 -22.81 -14.58 -21.32
CA GLY A 7 -21.84 -15.04 -20.34
C GLY A 7 -21.76 -14.32 -19.00
N THR A 8 -21.75 -12.98 -18.90
CA THR A 8 -21.48 -12.31 -17.62
C THR A 8 -22.33 -11.06 -17.43
N PHE A 9 -22.75 -10.78 -16.18
CA PHE A 9 -23.49 -9.58 -15.82
C PHE A 9 -22.58 -8.33 -15.87
N TYR A 10 -21.32 -8.47 -15.52
CA TYR A 10 -20.31 -7.41 -15.64
C TYR A 10 -19.27 -7.78 -16.70
N LYS A 11 -18.99 -6.87 -17.63
CA LYS A 11 -18.00 -7.03 -18.67
C LYS A 11 -17.31 -5.70 -18.95
N ASP A 12 -15.97 -5.68 -18.97
CA ASP A 12 -15.13 -4.54 -19.37
C ASP A 12 -15.51 -3.20 -18.71
N GLY A 13 -15.81 -3.21 -17.40
CA GLY A 13 -16.20 -2.01 -16.67
C GLY A 13 -17.63 -1.54 -16.92
N ALA A 14 -18.47 -2.39 -17.53
CA ALA A 14 -19.88 -2.14 -17.78
C ALA A 14 -20.76 -3.22 -17.11
N TYR A 15 -22.01 -2.89 -16.83
CA TYR A 15 -23.03 -3.83 -16.36
C TYR A 15 -24.13 -4.03 -17.41
N LEU A 16 -24.73 -5.20 -17.43
CA LEU A 16 -25.86 -5.50 -18.31
C LEU A 16 -27.13 -4.85 -17.77
N GLY A 17 -27.69 -3.91 -18.52
CA GLY A 17 -28.97 -3.24 -18.22
C GLY A 17 -30.19 -4.13 -18.48
N PHE A 18 -31.36 -3.69 -18.01
CA PHE A 18 -32.66 -4.36 -18.29
C PHE A 18 -33.04 -4.31 -19.77
N ASP A 19 -32.49 -3.38 -20.50
CA ASP A 19 -32.63 -3.22 -21.97
C ASP A 19 -31.81 -4.26 -22.76
N GLY A 20 -30.94 -5.01 -22.08
CA GLY A 20 -30.08 -6.01 -22.70
C GLY A 20 -28.78 -5.41 -23.27
N ALA A 21 -28.50 -4.12 -23.05
CA ALA A 21 -27.26 -3.45 -23.42
C ALA A 21 -26.30 -3.34 -22.25
N TYR A 22 -25.00 -3.24 -22.54
CA TYR A 22 -23.99 -2.97 -21.51
C TYR A 22 -23.85 -1.46 -21.28
N HIS A 23 -24.11 -1.04 -20.05
CA HIS A 23 -23.97 0.34 -19.59
C HIS A 23 -22.69 0.52 -18.78
N PRO A 24 -21.93 1.60 -18.96
CA PRO A 24 -20.75 1.85 -18.17
C PRO A 24 -21.11 1.97 -16.68
N LEU A 25 -20.27 1.39 -15.81
CA LEU A 25 -20.43 1.55 -14.37
C LEU A 25 -20.30 3.04 -14.01
N PRO A 26 -21.22 3.58 -13.19
CA PRO A 26 -21.13 4.96 -12.75
C PRO A 26 -19.82 5.17 -11.96
N LYS A 27 -19.01 6.13 -12.40
CA LYS A 27 -17.81 6.54 -11.66
C LYS A 27 -18.27 7.21 -10.36
N ARG A 28 -17.79 6.72 -9.22
CA ARG A 28 -18.00 7.38 -7.94
C ARG A 28 -17.02 8.54 -7.82
N GLU A 29 -17.52 9.74 -7.56
CA GLU A 29 -16.66 10.90 -7.30
C GLU A 29 -15.74 10.63 -6.11
N GLY A 30 -14.47 11.04 -6.24
CA GLY A 30 -13.46 10.86 -5.19
C GLY A 30 -12.94 9.43 -4.99
N VAL A 31 -13.34 8.47 -5.85
CA VAL A 31 -12.83 7.10 -5.81
C VAL A 31 -12.00 6.82 -7.06
N ILE A 32 -10.73 6.47 -6.84
CA ILE A 32 -9.81 6.04 -7.88
C ILE A 32 -9.85 4.51 -7.95
N SER A 33 -10.13 3.96 -9.13
CA SER A 33 -10.02 2.52 -9.37
C SER A 33 -8.73 2.20 -10.11
N LEU A 34 -7.87 1.39 -9.50
CA LEU A 34 -6.61 0.97 -10.10
C LEU A 34 -6.86 0.09 -11.33
N LYS A 35 -7.95 -0.68 -11.32
CA LYS A 35 -8.37 -1.47 -12.47
C LYS A 35 -8.73 -0.58 -13.66
N ALA A 36 -9.45 0.52 -13.43
CA ALA A 36 -9.78 1.48 -14.46
C ALA A 36 -8.53 2.17 -15.03
N LEU A 37 -7.62 2.62 -14.17
CA LEU A 37 -6.35 3.21 -14.60
C LEU A 37 -5.54 2.29 -15.50
N LYS A 38 -5.47 1.00 -15.17
CA LYS A 38 -4.78 0.00 -16.00
C LYS A 38 -5.47 -0.17 -17.37
N SER A 39 -6.80 -0.21 -17.41
CA SER A 39 -7.54 -0.31 -18.68
C SER A 39 -7.42 0.96 -19.53
N GLU A 40 -7.18 2.12 -18.90
CA GLU A 40 -6.89 3.39 -19.55
C GLU A 40 -5.42 3.54 -20.02
N GLY A 41 -4.58 2.51 -19.83
CA GLY A 41 -3.19 2.52 -20.23
C GLY A 41 -2.27 3.36 -19.34
N LYS A 42 -2.71 3.71 -18.12
CA LYS A 42 -1.96 4.53 -17.17
C LYS A 42 -0.92 3.74 -16.34
N THR A 43 -0.40 2.66 -16.89
CA THR A 43 0.68 1.88 -16.27
C THR A 43 2.02 2.45 -16.73
N LEU A 44 2.82 2.94 -15.78
CA LEU A 44 4.14 3.53 -16.01
C LEU A 44 5.24 2.47 -16.02
N LEU A 45 5.22 1.58 -15.02
CA LEU A 45 6.12 0.44 -14.92
C LEU A 45 5.31 -0.83 -14.64
N GLU A 46 5.51 -1.85 -15.46
CA GLU A 46 4.82 -3.14 -15.30
C GLU A 46 5.75 -4.17 -14.68
N GLY A 47 5.24 -4.94 -13.72
CA GLY A 47 5.95 -6.04 -13.10
C GLY A 47 4.99 -7.10 -12.57
N LYS A 48 5.49 -8.33 -12.41
CA LYS A 48 4.69 -9.47 -11.92
C LYS A 48 4.19 -9.26 -10.49
N GLU A 49 5.04 -8.72 -9.60
CA GLU A 49 4.79 -8.62 -8.17
C GLU A 49 4.32 -7.23 -7.73
N ALA A 50 4.58 -6.21 -8.53
CA ALA A 50 4.15 -4.84 -8.30
C ALA A 50 4.11 -4.07 -9.61
N ALA A 51 3.41 -2.94 -9.65
CA ALA A 51 3.38 -2.03 -10.78
C ALA A 51 3.32 -0.58 -10.32
N LEU A 52 3.83 0.32 -11.17
CA LEU A 52 3.71 1.76 -10.99
C LEU A 52 2.64 2.29 -11.94
N LEU A 53 1.68 3.02 -11.41
CA LEU A 53 0.55 3.62 -12.14
C LEU A 53 0.61 5.13 -12.05
N ASP A 54 0.07 5.81 -13.07
CA ASP A 54 -0.15 7.25 -13.05
C ASP A 54 -1.54 7.55 -12.47
N LEU A 55 -1.59 8.27 -11.35
CA LEU A 55 -2.85 8.75 -10.76
C LEU A 55 -3.37 10.03 -11.42
N GLY A 56 -2.53 10.70 -12.20
CA GLY A 56 -2.74 12.08 -12.67
C GLY A 56 -2.12 13.10 -11.72
N ASP A 57 -2.20 14.37 -12.10
CA ASP A 57 -1.70 15.52 -11.32
C ASP A 57 -0.22 15.39 -10.88
N GLY A 58 0.58 14.63 -11.63
CA GLY A 58 2.00 14.39 -11.31
C GLY A 58 2.21 13.45 -10.13
N VAL A 59 1.25 12.62 -9.77
CA VAL A 59 1.35 11.65 -8.69
C VAL A 59 1.37 10.23 -9.23
N ALA A 60 2.37 9.45 -8.84
CA ALA A 60 2.47 8.04 -9.18
C ALA A 60 1.99 7.15 -8.02
N LEU A 61 1.49 5.95 -8.33
CA LEU A 61 1.07 4.96 -7.33
C LEU A 61 1.78 3.63 -7.56
N LEU A 62 2.46 3.15 -6.53
CA LEU A 62 3.02 1.81 -6.47
C LEU A 62 1.99 0.84 -5.89
N GLU A 63 1.56 -0.12 -6.72
CA GLU A 63 0.64 -1.18 -6.35
C GLU A 63 1.38 -2.49 -6.11
N PHE A 64 1.11 -3.16 -4.98
CA PHE A 64 1.57 -4.53 -4.74
C PHE A 64 0.56 -5.52 -5.31
N ARG A 65 1.07 -6.62 -5.90
CA ARG A 65 0.26 -7.64 -6.61
C ARG A 65 0.55 -9.07 -6.16
N THR A 66 1.34 -9.25 -5.14
CA THR A 66 1.66 -10.58 -4.60
C THR A 66 0.49 -11.13 -3.78
N LYS A 67 0.51 -12.43 -3.50
CA LYS A 67 -0.48 -13.03 -2.60
C LYS A 67 -0.42 -12.35 -1.23
N MET A 68 -1.56 -11.83 -0.76
CA MET A 68 -1.67 -11.04 0.46
C MET A 68 -0.75 -9.81 0.48
N ASN A 69 -0.32 -9.35 -0.67
CA ASN A 69 0.62 -8.24 -0.84
C ASN A 69 1.90 -8.39 0.00
N ALA A 70 2.40 -9.63 0.08
CA ALA A 70 3.66 -9.92 0.75
C ALA A 70 4.82 -9.21 0.02
N ILE A 71 5.73 -8.63 0.80
CA ILE A 71 6.86 -7.89 0.30
C ILE A 71 8.04 -8.85 0.10
N GLY A 72 8.28 -9.20 -1.15
CA GLY A 72 9.41 -9.97 -1.60
C GLY A 72 10.40 -9.14 -2.41
N GLU A 73 11.40 -9.82 -2.97
CA GLU A 73 12.45 -9.18 -3.77
C GLU A 73 11.89 -8.37 -4.95
N GLY A 74 10.90 -8.91 -5.67
CA GLY A 74 10.31 -8.23 -6.82
C GLY A 74 9.56 -6.95 -6.43
N VAL A 75 8.90 -6.92 -5.27
CA VAL A 75 8.28 -5.70 -4.73
C VAL A 75 9.35 -4.67 -4.35
N ILE A 76 10.42 -5.09 -3.67
CA ILE A 76 11.53 -4.22 -3.29
C ILE A 76 12.21 -3.62 -4.53
N ARG A 77 12.47 -4.44 -5.54
CA ARG A 77 13.06 -3.99 -6.80
C ARG A 77 12.16 -3.01 -7.54
N MET A 78 10.86 -3.27 -7.57
CA MET A 78 9.90 -2.35 -8.19
C MET A 78 9.81 -1.03 -7.41
N LEU A 79 9.85 -1.06 -6.08
CA LEU A 79 9.90 0.15 -5.26
C LEU A 79 11.12 1.01 -5.61
N GLN A 80 12.31 0.42 -5.70
CA GLN A 80 13.53 1.15 -6.06
C GLN A 80 13.41 1.80 -7.44
N LYS A 81 12.95 1.03 -8.44
CA LYS A 81 12.70 1.55 -9.78
C LYS A 81 11.63 2.65 -9.80
N SER A 82 10.62 2.54 -8.94
CA SER A 82 9.57 3.55 -8.85
C SER A 82 10.09 4.86 -8.26
N LEU A 83 10.95 4.79 -7.25
CA LEU A 83 11.58 5.98 -6.67
C LEU A 83 12.48 6.69 -7.70
N GLU A 84 13.31 5.94 -8.42
CA GLU A 84 14.14 6.46 -9.50
C GLU A 84 13.29 7.08 -10.61
N PHE A 85 12.23 6.38 -11.06
CA PHE A 85 11.33 6.86 -12.10
C PHE A 85 10.61 8.16 -11.72
N VAL A 86 10.10 8.25 -10.48
CA VAL A 86 9.42 9.44 -9.96
C VAL A 86 10.34 10.65 -9.96
N GLU A 87 11.59 10.47 -9.53
CA GLU A 87 12.62 11.50 -9.52
C GLU A 87 13.01 11.93 -10.94
N GLU A 88 13.37 10.99 -11.80
CA GLU A 88 13.81 11.26 -13.17
C GLU A 88 12.73 11.90 -14.05
N LYS A 89 11.47 11.50 -13.87
CA LYS A 89 10.35 12.03 -14.65
C LYS A 89 9.70 13.27 -14.05
N GLY A 90 10.18 13.72 -12.89
CA GLY A 90 9.68 14.92 -12.24
C GLY A 90 8.26 14.80 -11.69
N TYR A 91 7.85 13.61 -11.27
CA TYR A 91 6.60 13.44 -10.53
C TYR A 91 6.67 14.14 -9.18
N LEU A 92 5.54 14.66 -8.71
CA LEU A 92 5.45 15.44 -7.46
C LEU A 92 5.49 14.56 -6.21
N GLY A 93 5.18 13.27 -6.34
CA GLY A 93 5.18 12.34 -5.21
C GLY A 93 4.76 10.93 -5.58
N LEU A 94 4.93 10.04 -4.61
CA LEU A 94 4.62 8.62 -4.71
C LEU A 94 3.56 8.23 -3.66
N VAL A 95 2.51 7.54 -4.11
CA VAL A 95 1.56 6.86 -3.24
C VAL A 95 1.86 5.36 -3.24
N ILE A 96 1.81 4.71 -2.08
CA ILE A 96 1.84 3.25 -1.98
C ILE A 96 0.47 2.78 -1.53
N GLY A 97 -0.20 2.00 -2.36
CA GLY A 97 -1.56 1.53 -2.11
C GLY A 97 -1.93 0.35 -3.01
N ASN A 98 -3.07 -0.28 -2.72
CA ASN A 98 -3.65 -1.32 -3.57
C ASN A 98 -5.16 -1.45 -3.31
N GLU A 99 -5.83 -2.32 -4.07
CA GLU A 99 -7.29 -2.57 -3.96
C GLU A 99 -7.61 -3.98 -3.44
N ASP A 100 -6.68 -4.71 -2.80
CA ASP A 100 -7.00 -6.01 -2.18
C ASP A 100 -7.94 -5.79 -0.99
N PRO A 101 -9.14 -6.40 -0.96
CA PRO A 101 -10.12 -6.12 0.09
C PRO A 101 -9.71 -6.63 1.49
N ARG A 102 -8.66 -7.43 1.60
CA ARG A 102 -8.26 -8.11 2.84
C ARG A 102 -7.05 -7.49 3.50
N ALA A 103 -6.04 -7.16 2.71
CA ALA A 103 -4.74 -6.78 3.26
C ALA A 103 -4.05 -5.71 2.41
N PHE A 104 -3.61 -4.66 3.05
CA PHE A 104 -2.64 -3.75 2.46
C PHE A 104 -1.31 -4.49 2.23
N SER A 105 -0.81 -5.19 3.25
CA SER A 105 0.34 -6.08 3.14
C SER A 105 0.45 -7.01 4.36
N ALA A 106 0.71 -8.29 4.10
CA ALA A 106 1.04 -9.27 5.14
C ALA A 106 2.48 -9.16 5.65
N GLY A 107 3.29 -8.27 5.08
CA GLY A 107 4.69 -8.06 5.44
C GLY A 107 5.66 -8.86 4.58
N ALA A 108 6.83 -9.19 5.13
CA ALA A 108 7.87 -9.92 4.40
C ALA A 108 7.43 -11.35 4.04
N ASN A 109 8.03 -11.90 2.99
CA ASN A 109 7.78 -13.28 2.58
C ASN A 109 8.41 -14.27 3.56
N LEU A 110 7.65 -14.67 4.57
CA LEU A 110 8.11 -15.58 5.63
C LEU A 110 8.50 -16.97 5.10
N ALA A 111 7.92 -17.43 3.99
CA ALA A 111 8.28 -18.73 3.41
C ALA A 111 9.73 -18.72 2.90
N LEU A 112 10.16 -17.64 2.27
CA LEU A 112 11.56 -17.47 1.87
C LEU A 112 12.50 -17.42 3.07
N ILE A 113 12.15 -16.65 4.08
CA ILE A 113 12.95 -16.55 5.32
C ILE A 113 13.11 -17.93 5.97
N LEU A 114 12.02 -18.71 6.05
CA LEU A 114 12.04 -20.04 6.63
C LEU A 114 12.90 -21.01 5.82
N SER A 115 12.80 -20.98 4.48
CA SER A 115 13.63 -21.81 3.58
C SER A 115 15.11 -21.54 3.79
N LEU A 116 15.53 -20.28 3.72
CA LEU A 116 16.94 -19.90 3.94
C LEU A 116 17.45 -20.30 5.33
N ALA A 117 16.63 -20.15 6.36
CA ALA A 117 17.00 -20.56 7.71
C ALA A 117 17.12 -22.09 7.86
N GLN A 118 16.28 -22.88 7.19
CA GLN A 118 16.35 -24.34 7.18
C GLN A 118 17.55 -24.86 6.40
N GLU A 119 17.94 -24.17 5.34
CA GLU A 119 19.12 -24.49 4.53
C GLU A 119 20.43 -24.04 5.21
N GLY A 120 20.33 -23.22 6.27
CA GLY A 120 21.48 -22.66 6.99
C GLY A 120 22.18 -21.54 6.22
N ASP A 121 21.54 -20.97 5.22
CA ASP A 121 22.08 -19.88 4.40
C ASP A 121 21.88 -18.52 5.08
N TRP A 122 22.68 -18.31 6.12
CA TRP A 122 22.62 -17.11 6.96
C TRP A 122 23.09 -15.84 6.22
N ASP A 123 23.99 -15.98 5.26
CA ASP A 123 24.51 -14.86 4.49
C ASP A 123 23.44 -14.31 3.54
N GLU A 124 22.72 -15.18 2.85
CA GLU A 124 21.62 -14.78 1.97
C GLU A 124 20.44 -14.20 2.79
N LEU A 125 20.15 -14.80 3.95
CA LEU A 125 19.15 -14.27 4.87
C LEU A 125 19.54 -12.88 5.36
N ALA A 126 20.79 -12.65 5.74
CA ALA A 126 21.28 -11.34 6.16
C ALA A 126 21.24 -10.31 5.01
N LEU A 127 21.50 -10.74 3.78
CA LEU A 127 21.37 -9.90 2.58
C LEU A 127 19.92 -9.49 2.35
N ALA A 128 18.98 -10.43 2.41
CA ALA A 128 17.55 -10.15 2.26
C ALA A 128 17.03 -9.15 3.30
N VAL A 129 17.44 -9.29 4.57
CA VAL A 129 17.09 -8.35 5.64
C VAL A 129 17.67 -6.96 5.35
N ARG A 130 18.94 -6.88 4.93
CA ARG A 130 19.57 -5.59 4.56
C ARG A 130 18.87 -4.90 3.39
N GLN A 131 18.47 -5.67 2.37
CA GLN A 131 17.73 -5.14 1.22
C GLN A 131 16.38 -4.57 1.66
N PHE A 132 15.67 -5.28 2.54
CA PHE A 132 14.40 -4.81 3.09
C PHE A 132 14.57 -3.51 3.91
N GLN A 133 15.57 -3.46 4.77
CA GLN A 133 15.90 -2.27 5.55
C GLN A 133 16.27 -1.08 4.64
N LYS A 134 17.09 -1.32 3.61
CA LYS A 134 17.44 -0.30 2.61
C LYS A 134 16.19 0.23 1.91
N ALA A 135 15.27 -0.65 1.51
CA ALA A 135 14.01 -0.26 0.89
C ALA A 135 13.14 0.60 1.82
N SER A 136 13.02 0.23 3.11
CA SER A 136 12.30 1.04 4.10
C SER A 136 12.95 2.41 4.30
N MET A 137 14.27 2.46 4.34
CA MET A 137 15.01 3.72 4.51
C MET A 137 14.92 4.60 3.27
N SER A 138 14.87 4.04 2.06
CA SER A 138 14.69 4.82 0.83
C SER A 138 13.33 5.53 0.77
N LEU A 139 12.28 4.96 1.36
CA LEU A 139 11.02 5.67 1.54
C LEU A 139 11.17 6.89 2.46
N ARG A 140 11.88 6.71 3.56
CA ARG A 140 12.05 7.76 4.57
C ARG A 140 12.88 8.95 4.10
N TYR A 141 13.87 8.69 3.25
CA TYR A 141 14.81 9.69 2.75
C TYR A 141 14.59 10.02 1.29
N SER A 142 13.40 9.72 0.76
CA SER A 142 13.00 10.12 -0.58
C SER A 142 13.06 11.64 -0.73
N PRO A 143 13.57 12.18 -1.87
CA PRO A 143 13.61 13.62 -2.12
C PRO A 143 12.24 14.23 -2.41
N PHE A 144 11.21 13.42 -2.58
CA PHE A 144 9.81 13.81 -2.81
C PHE A 144 8.88 13.14 -1.78
N PRO A 145 7.66 13.67 -1.58
CA PRO A 145 6.72 13.11 -0.62
C PRO A 145 6.30 11.68 -0.97
N VAL A 146 6.36 10.80 0.03
CA VAL A 146 5.82 9.44 -0.05
C VAL A 146 4.63 9.30 0.90
N VAL A 147 3.49 8.91 0.34
CA VAL A 147 2.25 8.70 1.09
C VAL A 147 1.87 7.23 1.05
N VAL A 148 1.59 6.63 2.19
CA VAL A 148 1.09 5.25 2.24
C VAL A 148 -0.39 5.24 2.63
N ALA A 149 -1.20 4.51 1.86
CA ALA A 149 -2.64 4.38 2.05
C ALA A 149 -3.04 2.98 2.54
N PRO A 150 -2.76 2.62 3.82
CA PRO A 150 -3.00 1.29 4.34
C PRO A 150 -4.47 1.08 4.72
N PHE A 151 -4.96 -0.14 4.51
CA PHE A 151 -6.28 -0.62 4.91
C PHE A 151 -6.21 -2.10 5.29
N GLY A 152 -7.23 -2.65 5.91
CA GLY A 152 -7.28 -4.04 6.32
C GLY A 152 -6.03 -4.47 7.10
N LEU A 153 -5.49 -5.62 6.78
CA LEU A 153 -4.28 -6.13 7.43
C LEU A 153 -3.03 -5.40 6.93
N THR A 154 -2.29 -4.80 7.83
CA THR A 154 -1.03 -4.09 7.59
C THR A 154 0.00 -4.62 8.58
N LEU A 155 0.69 -5.71 8.23
CA LEU A 155 1.47 -6.51 9.16
C LEU A 155 2.97 -6.49 8.84
N GLY A 156 3.80 -6.68 9.87
CA GLY A 156 5.25 -6.82 9.75
C GLY A 156 5.87 -5.75 8.87
N GLY A 157 6.53 -6.16 7.79
CA GLY A 157 7.15 -5.26 6.82
C GLY A 157 6.21 -4.26 6.15
N GLY A 158 4.92 -4.59 5.99
CA GLY A 158 3.91 -3.65 5.51
C GLY A 158 3.68 -2.51 6.50
N ALA A 159 3.69 -2.81 7.80
CA ALA A 159 3.65 -1.79 8.84
C ALA A 159 4.94 -0.97 8.88
N GLU A 160 6.09 -1.58 8.62
CA GLU A 160 7.37 -0.87 8.55
C GLU A 160 7.41 0.13 7.38
N PHE A 161 7.00 -0.27 6.18
CA PHE A 161 6.88 0.64 5.04
C PHE A 161 5.93 1.81 5.35
N THR A 162 4.79 1.50 5.98
CA THR A 162 3.83 2.52 6.41
C THR A 162 4.46 3.55 7.38
N LEU A 163 5.27 3.09 8.33
CA LEU A 163 5.90 3.94 9.34
C LEU A 163 7.09 4.77 8.81
N HIS A 164 7.65 4.37 7.66
CA HIS A 164 8.75 5.09 7.02
C HIS A 164 8.29 6.13 6.00
N ALA A 165 7.00 6.18 5.68
CA ALA A 165 6.43 7.20 4.80
C ALA A 165 6.35 8.58 5.47
N ASP A 166 6.34 9.65 4.67
CA ASP A 166 6.14 11.02 5.15
C ASP A 166 4.74 11.22 5.71
N ARG A 167 3.75 10.61 5.05
CA ARG A 167 2.35 10.66 5.45
C ARG A 167 1.69 9.29 5.34
N VAL A 168 0.75 9.06 6.22
CA VAL A 168 -0.06 7.85 6.23
C VAL A 168 -1.53 8.25 6.19
N GLN A 169 -2.20 7.95 5.08
CA GLN A 169 -3.64 8.12 4.92
C GLN A 169 -4.33 6.78 5.07
N THR A 170 -4.92 6.54 6.22
CA THR A 170 -5.45 5.22 6.55
C THR A 170 -6.94 5.11 6.34
N HIS A 171 -7.42 3.94 5.96
CA HIS A 171 -8.82 3.58 6.12
C HIS A 171 -9.19 3.43 7.60
N ALA A 172 -10.47 3.68 7.96
CA ALA A 172 -10.93 3.57 9.34
C ALA A 172 -10.81 2.14 9.88
N GLU A 173 -11.05 1.16 9.02
CA GLU A 173 -10.94 -0.27 9.35
C GLU A 173 -9.59 -0.81 8.89
N ARG A 174 -8.66 -0.92 9.82
CA ARG A 174 -7.38 -1.55 9.58
C ARG A 174 -6.82 -2.21 10.82
N TYR A 175 -6.07 -3.27 10.59
CA TYR A 175 -5.26 -3.93 11.60
C TYR A 175 -3.78 -3.72 11.28
N MET A 176 -3.05 -3.02 12.14
CA MET A 176 -1.63 -2.76 11.95
C MET A 176 -0.80 -3.33 13.09
N GLY A 177 0.23 -4.13 12.76
CA GLY A 177 1.13 -4.72 13.74
C GLY A 177 2.49 -5.09 13.18
N ARG A 178 3.56 -4.94 13.99
CA ARG A 178 4.97 -5.17 13.59
C ARG A 178 5.48 -6.58 13.86
N GLY A 179 4.65 -7.53 14.24
CA GLY A 179 5.14 -8.88 14.47
C GLY A 179 4.23 -9.69 15.35
N GLY A 180 4.49 -10.99 15.44
CA GLY A 180 3.66 -11.98 16.07
C GLY A 180 3.32 -11.72 17.53
N ALA A 181 2.30 -12.41 18.01
CA ALA A 181 1.82 -12.36 19.38
C ALA A 181 2.97 -12.57 20.38
N GLY A 182 3.34 -11.53 21.11
CA GLY A 182 4.34 -11.61 22.17
C GLY A 182 5.44 -10.55 22.19
N VAL A 183 5.64 -9.79 21.13
CA VAL A 183 6.62 -8.69 21.15
C VAL A 183 5.87 -7.39 21.41
N GLY A 184 6.11 -6.83 22.58
CA GLY A 184 5.44 -5.65 23.11
C GLY A 184 5.37 -4.49 22.13
N GLY A 185 4.23 -3.81 22.17
CA GLY A 185 3.80 -2.81 21.21
C GLY A 185 4.85 -1.78 20.81
N ALA A 186 5.15 -1.78 19.53
CA ALA A 186 5.91 -0.71 18.93
C ALA A 186 5.07 0.55 18.92
N ARG A 187 5.53 1.57 19.61
CA ARG A 187 4.96 2.92 19.54
C ARG A 187 5.17 3.44 18.13
N ALA A 188 4.11 3.54 17.35
CA ALA A 188 4.13 4.27 16.11
C ALA A 188 4.36 5.75 16.43
N ALA A 189 5.57 6.22 16.24
CA ALA A 189 5.87 7.64 16.28
C ALA A 189 5.27 8.27 15.03
N CYS A 190 4.13 8.92 15.16
CA CYS A 190 3.67 9.87 14.17
C CYS A 190 4.68 11.03 14.20
N ARG A 191 5.56 11.15 13.19
CA ARG A 191 6.46 12.29 13.10
C ARG A 191 5.63 13.54 12.85
N ARG A 192 5.71 14.46 13.79
CA ARG A 192 5.25 15.84 13.61
C ARG A 192 6.20 16.54 12.63
N GLY A 193 5.70 16.86 11.45
CA GLY A 193 6.18 18.06 10.78
C GLY A 193 5.59 19.26 11.51
N GLY A 194 6.42 20.15 12.01
CA GLY A 194 6.20 21.51 12.51
C GLY A 194 4.93 21.83 13.30
N ALA A 195 5.14 22.29 14.53
CA ALA A 195 4.31 23.14 15.37
C ALA A 195 2.76 22.95 15.30
N GLY A 196 2.21 22.21 16.26
CA GLY A 196 0.77 22.13 16.51
C GLY A 196 0.45 20.97 17.45
N GLY A 197 0.23 21.25 18.73
CA GLY A 197 0.07 20.25 19.78
C GLY A 197 -1.23 19.44 19.66
N GLY A 198 -1.12 18.18 19.34
CA GLY A 198 -2.19 17.19 19.49
C GLY A 198 -1.59 15.89 20.04
N ARG A 199 -2.02 15.46 21.22
CA ARG A 199 -1.61 14.19 21.81
C ARG A 199 -2.30 13.06 21.09
N SER A 200 -1.54 12.13 20.49
CA SER A 200 -2.06 10.84 20.07
C SER A 200 -2.01 9.88 21.27
N VAL A 201 -3.15 9.44 21.74
CA VAL A 201 -3.27 8.43 22.80
C VAL A 201 -3.40 7.07 22.10
N TRP A 202 -2.43 6.21 22.29
CA TRP A 202 -2.46 4.82 21.88
C TRP A 202 -2.80 3.96 23.09
N GLY A 203 -3.97 3.35 23.11
CA GLY A 203 -4.34 2.32 24.07
C GLY A 203 -4.35 0.96 23.39
N ALA A 204 -3.67 -0.01 23.97
CA ALA A 204 -3.78 -1.41 23.57
C ALA A 204 -4.89 -2.08 24.38
N PRO A 205 -5.89 -2.73 23.76
CA PRO A 205 -6.78 -3.61 24.49
C PRO A 205 -6.06 -4.95 24.79
N PRO A 206 -6.41 -5.62 25.89
CA PRO A 206 -5.90 -6.96 26.17
C PRO A 206 -6.46 -7.94 25.13
N GLY A 207 -5.59 -8.49 24.28
CA GLY A 207 -5.98 -9.41 23.23
C GLY A 207 -5.33 -9.18 21.85
N GLY A 208 -4.20 -8.52 21.76
CA GLY A 208 -3.26 -8.63 20.63
C GLY A 208 -3.59 -7.93 19.32
N GLY A 209 -4.53 -7.04 19.24
CA GLY A 209 -4.79 -6.25 18.02
C GLY A 209 -4.81 -4.74 18.30
N TYR A 210 -4.01 -3.97 17.58
CA TYR A 210 -4.04 -2.50 17.70
C TYR A 210 -5.10 -1.93 16.75
N ARG A 211 -6.16 -1.36 17.32
CA ARG A 211 -7.09 -0.49 16.59
C ARG A 211 -6.59 0.95 16.67
N MET A 212 -6.30 1.56 15.55
CA MET A 212 -6.16 3.02 15.51
C MET A 212 -7.56 3.66 15.43
N ALA A 213 -8.04 4.22 16.51
CA ALA A 213 -9.15 5.16 16.49
C ALA A 213 -8.55 6.58 16.64
N GLY A 214 -8.65 7.39 15.62
CA GLY A 214 -8.23 8.79 15.69
C GLY A 214 -8.11 9.41 14.32
N ARG A 215 -8.94 10.38 14.02
CA ARG A 215 -8.78 11.28 12.88
C ARG A 215 -7.50 12.09 13.10
N CYS A 216 -6.55 12.03 12.17
CA CYS A 216 -5.62 13.14 12.02
C CYS A 216 -6.43 14.31 11.46
N ALA A 217 -6.78 15.27 12.31
CA ALA A 217 -7.38 16.50 11.85
C ALA A 217 -6.35 17.26 11.00
N VAL A 218 -6.63 17.42 9.73
CA VAL A 218 -5.94 18.35 8.85
C VAL A 218 -6.42 19.74 9.27
N GLY A 219 -5.57 20.49 9.96
CA GLY A 219 -5.80 21.91 10.20
C GLY A 219 -5.81 22.66 8.88
N SER A 220 -6.92 23.29 8.55
CA SER A 220 -7.00 24.24 7.44
C SER A 220 -6.01 25.38 7.68
N PRO A 221 -5.28 25.87 6.68
CA PRO A 221 -4.53 27.09 6.81
C PRO A 221 -5.53 28.24 6.93
N SER A 222 -5.49 28.96 8.05
CA SER A 222 -6.13 30.26 8.21
C SER A 222 -5.41 31.28 7.33
N ALA A 223 -6.19 32.06 6.64
CA ALA A 223 -5.80 33.19 5.80
C ALA A 223 -4.94 34.22 6.54
#